data_b817c7b33b1464010ec07af8a5626b1a
#
_entry.id   b817c7b33b1464010ec07af8a5626b1a
#
_cell.length_a   1.000
_cell.length_b   1.000
_cell.length_c   1.000
_cell.angle_alpha   90.00
_cell.angle_beta   90.00
_cell.angle_gamma   90.00
#
_symmetry.space_group_name_H-M   'P 1'
#
loop_
_entity.id
_entity.type
_entity.pdbx_description
1 polymer ?
#
loop_
_entity_poly.entity_id
_entity_poly.type
_entity_poly.pdbx_seq_one_letter_code
_entity_poly.pdbx_strand_id
1 'polypeptide(L)'
;HSHMLAEEGHFRAGGFAPICPIFNSSLMLHENTILSSSLERTEGVATELLKKYSVKSKDVLVIFTNSGVNQAPIEAAYFAKKIKCKSVGISSKQYSKIAKKSKYKKELFEVVDFHIDNYGPAGDALIEIKKKYKVAPFSTISGSFILNAILSEVAQLAKNDDPFPFYISGNMPNAEEHNLKLMKKYKKRNPHI
;
A
#
# COMPACT_ATOMS: atom_id res chain seq x y z
N HIS A 1 0.21 -7.17 -6.58
CA HIS A 1 0.99 -7.24 -5.33
C HIS A 1 0.63 -6.12 -4.34
N SER A 2 0.39 -4.87 -4.74
CA SER A 2 0.03 -3.80 -3.78
C SER A 2 -1.24 -4.09 -2.97
N HIS A 3 -2.23 -4.78 -3.53
CA HIS A 3 -3.40 -5.24 -2.78
C HIS A 3 -3.00 -6.19 -1.63
N MET A 4 -2.11 -7.13 -1.91
CA MET A 4 -1.63 -8.09 -0.90
C MET A 4 -0.97 -7.37 0.28
N LEU A 5 -0.24 -6.28 0.02
CA LEU A 5 0.37 -5.46 1.06
C LEU A 5 -0.66 -4.66 1.87
N ALA A 6 -1.72 -4.18 1.21
CA ALA A 6 -2.82 -3.51 1.88
C ALA A 6 -3.61 -4.49 2.77
N GLU A 7 -3.82 -5.73 2.33
CA GLU A 7 -4.42 -6.81 3.12
C GLU A 7 -3.54 -7.20 4.30
N GLU A 8 -2.21 -7.29 4.10
CA GLU A 8 -1.24 -7.64 5.13
C GLU A 8 -1.31 -6.69 6.33
N GLY A 9 -1.49 -5.42 6.10
CA GLY A 9 -1.61 -4.43 7.17
C GLY A 9 -2.98 -4.32 7.81
N HIS A 10 -4.01 -4.89 7.19
CA HIS A 10 -5.41 -4.69 7.57
C HIS A 10 -5.90 -5.69 8.63
N PHE A 11 -6.94 -6.47 8.34
CA PHE A 11 -7.61 -7.34 9.31
C PHE A 11 -6.97 -8.73 9.37
N ARG A 12 -5.99 -8.87 10.25
CA ARG A 12 -5.32 -10.12 10.58
C ARG A 12 -4.68 -10.04 11.96
N ALA A 13 -4.19 -11.15 12.50
CA ALA A 13 -3.34 -11.13 13.71
C ALA A 13 -2.14 -10.19 13.51
N GLY A 14 -2.00 -9.18 14.37
CA GLY A 14 -0.98 -8.14 14.25
C GLY A 14 -1.29 -7.05 13.24
N GLY A 15 -2.44 -7.08 12.56
CA GLY A 15 -2.90 -6.00 11.69
C GLY A 15 -3.25 -4.73 12.48
N PHE A 16 -2.99 -3.56 11.89
CA PHE A 16 -3.20 -2.26 12.51
C PHE A 16 -4.60 -1.73 12.19
N ALA A 17 -5.48 -1.69 13.17
CA ALA A 17 -6.90 -1.36 13.00
C ALA A 17 -7.21 -0.03 12.29
N PRO A 18 -6.38 1.05 12.44
CA PRO A 18 -6.53 2.27 11.66
C PRO A 18 -6.28 2.15 10.16
N ILE A 19 -5.68 1.06 9.67
CA ILE A 19 -5.45 0.88 8.24
C ILE A 19 -6.78 0.64 7.52
N CYS A 20 -7.04 1.49 6.53
CA CYS A 20 -8.10 1.30 5.55
C CYS A 20 -7.47 0.96 4.18
N PRO A 21 -7.52 -0.31 3.74
CA PRO A 21 -7.00 -0.66 2.43
C PRO A 21 -7.87 -0.04 1.34
N ILE A 22 -7.23 0.50 0.31
CA ILE A 22 -7.93 1.07 -0.84
C ILE A 22 -8.01 0.01 -1.92
N PHE A 23 -9.15 -0.69 -1.98
CA PHE A 23 -9.40 -1.77 -2.92
C PHE A 23 -10.30 -1.35 -4.07
N ASN A 24 -10.01 -1.92 -5.22
CA ASN A 24 -10.88 -1.88 -6.40
C ASN A 24 -10.75 -3.22 -7.14
N SER A 25 -11.85 -3.94 -7.27
CA SER A 25 -11.89 -5.25 -7.95
C SER A 25 -11.32 -5.17 -9.36
N SER A 26 -11.65 -4.12 -10.12
CA SER A 26 -11.15 -3.93 -11.48
C SER A 26 -9.62 -3.74 -11.58
N LEU A 27 -8.95 -3.42 -10.46
CA LEU A 27 -7.49 -3.34 -10.36
C LEU A 27 -6.86 -4.63 -9.83
N MET A 28 -7.66 -5.62 -9.43
CA MET A 28 -7.17 -6.91 -8.95
C MET A 28 -6.84 -7.82 -10.12
N LEU A 29 -5.63 -8.37 -10.15
CA LEU A 29 -5.13 -9.19 -11.26
C LEU A 29 -5.93 -10.47 -11.48
N HIS A 30 -6.49 -11.06 -10.43
CA HIS A 30 -7.31 -12.27 -10.50
C HIS A 30 -8.68 -12.03 -11.14
N GLU A 31 -9.18 -10.79 -11.12
CA GLU A 31 -10.41 -10.44 -11.83
C GLU A 31 -10.17 -10.33 -13.35
N ASN A 32 -9.17 -9.53 -13.75
CA ASN A 32 -8.75 -9.41 -15.14
C ASN A 32 -7.39 -8.72 -15.25
N THR A 33 -6.36 -9.45 -15.67
CA THR A 33 -4.98 -8.93 -15.74
C THR A 33 -4.81 -7.81 -16.77
N ILE A 34 -5.50 -7.89 -17.90
CA ILE A 34 -5.39 -6.88 -18.98
C ILE A 34 -6.06 -5.58 -18.53
N LEU A 35 -7.28 -5.68 -18.01
CA LEU A 35 -8.04 -4.54 -17.50
C LEU A 35 -7.29 -3.84 -16.38
N SER A 36 -6.81 -4.60 -15.39
CA SER A 36 -6.03 -4.08 -14.27
C SER A 36 -4.79 -3.32 -14.75
N SER A 37 -4.03 -3.91 -15.67
CA SER A 37 -2.85 -3.27 -16.26
C SER A 37 -3.17 -1.99 -17.04
N SER A 38 -4.30 -1.94 -17.71
CA SER A 38 -4.80 -0.75 -18.43
C SER A 38 -5.22 0.34 -17.45
N LEU A 39 -6.03 0.00 -16.45
CA LEU A 39 -6.52 0.97 -15.45
C LEU A 39 -5.41 1.58 -14.61
N GLU A 40 -4.37 0.81 -14.26
CA GLU A 40 -3.20 1.34 -13.56
C GLU A 40 -2.50 2.47 -14.34
N ARG A 41 -2.67 2.47 -15.68
CA ARG A 41 -2.10 3.48 -16.60
C ARG A 41 -3.09 4.54 -17.03
N THR A 42 -4.34 4.44 -16.60
CA THR A 42 -5.41 5.37 -16.95
C THR A 42 -5.44 6.54 -15.96
N GLU A 43 -5.58 7.75 -16.50
CA GLU A 43 -5.72 8.96 -15.69
C GLU A 43 -7.09 9.02 -15.00
N GLY A 44 -7.13 9.58 -13.79
CA GLY A 44 -8.34 9.80 -13.02
C GLY A 44 -8.71 8.64 -12.11
N VAL A 45 -8.24 7.41 -12.40
CA VAL A 45 -8.60 6.20 -11.65
C VAL A 45 -8.21 6.32 -10.18
N ALA A 46 -6.98 6.70 -9.87
CA ALA A 46 -6.53 6.83 -8.49
C ALA A 46 -7.26 7.96 -7.75
N THR A 47 -7.49 9.08 -8.43
CA THR A 47 -8.22 10.23 -7.88
C THR A 47 -9.64 9.85 -7.45
N GLU A 48 -10.39 9.18 -8.31
CA GLU A 48 -11.76 8.78 -8.01
C GLU A 48 -11.83 7.72 -6.89
N LEU A 49 -10.87 6.79 -6.85
CA LEU A 49 -10.76 5.84 -5.74
C LEU A 49 -10.50 6.56 -4.41
N LEU A 50 -9.54 7.47 -4.36
CA LEU A 50 -9.21 8.21 -3.14
C LEU A 50 -10.37 9.07 -2.64
N LYS A 51 -11.15 9.66 -3.55
CA LYS A 51 -12.40 10.36 -3.21
C LYS A 51 -13.44 9.41 -2.62
N LYS A 52 -13.65 8.24 -3.24
CA LYS A 52 -14.57 7.20 -2.75
C LYS A 52 -14.27 6.81 -1.30
N TYR A 53 -12.98 6.67 -0.96
CA TYR A 53 -12.53 6.35 0.40
C TYR A 53 -12.46 7.58 1.33
N SER A 54 -12.86 8.75 0.85
CA SER A 54 -12.90 9.98 1.64
C SER A 54 -11.58 10.28 2.36
N VAL A 55 -10.46 10.12 1.66
CA VAL A 55 -9.12 10.43 2.19
C VAL A 55 -9.03 11.91 2.55
N LYS A 56 -8.48 12.20 3.73
CA LYS A 56 -8.43 13.55 4.34
C LYS A 56 -7.00 13.97 4.64
N SER A 57 -6.79 15.26 4.86
CA SER A 57 -5.49 15.86 5.21
C SER A 57 -4.86 15.30 6.50
N LYS A 58 -5.66 14.74 7.41
CA LYS A 58 -5.19 14.13 8.65
C LYS A 58 -4.76 12.66 8.50
N ASP A 59 -5.01 12.07 7.34
CA ASP A 59 -4.61 10.69 7.06
C ASP A 59 -3.15 10.65 6.63
N VAL A 60 -2.59 9.45 6.56
CA VAL A 60 -1.31 9.16 5.91
C VAL A 60 -1.60 8.19 4.77
N LEU A 61 -1.28 8.59 3.54
CA LEU A 61 -1.44 7.73 2.37
C LEU A 61 -0.16 6.95 2.12
N VAL A 62 -0.22 5.62 2.27
CA VAL A 62 0.90 4.72 1.95
C VAL A 62 0.70 4.14 0.55
N ILE A 63 1.71 4.30 -0.31
CA ILE A 63 1.67 3.92 -1.72
C ILE A 63 2.77 2.90 -2.00
N PHE A 64 2.37 1.67 -2.30
CA PHE A 64 3.29 0.61 -2.73
C PHE A 64 3.29 0.48 -4.25
N THR A 65 4.45 0.60 -4.87
CA THR A 65 4.65 0.35 -6.30
C THR A 65 6.11 0.04 -6.58
N ASN A 66 6.42 -1.07 -7.24
CA ASN A 66 7.84 -1.42 -7.41
C ASN A 66 8.56 -0.50 -8.40
N SER A 67 7.98 -0.26 -9.58
CA SER A 67 8.59 0.65 -10.57
C SER A 67 8.53 2.13 -10.20
N GLY A 68 7.53 2.53 -9.41
CA GLY A 68 7.36 3.93 -8.98
C GLY A 68 7.06 4.93 -10.09
N VAL A 69 6.58 4.51 -11.27
CA VAL A 69 6.42 5.39 -12.44
C VAL A 69 5.05 5.33 -13.11
N ASN A 70 4.21 4.34 -12.76
CA ASN A 70 2.90 4.17 -13.37
C ASN A 70 1.94 5.32 -13.00
N GLN A 71 0.89 5.49 -13.81
CA GLN A 71 -0.02 6.62 -13.70
C GLN A 71 -0.71 6.67 -12.33
N ALA A 72 -1.33 5.57 -11.90
CA ALA A 72 -2.12 5.52 -10.68
C ALA A 72 -1.32 5.87 -9.40
N PRO A 73 -0.14 5.30 -9.12
CA PRO A 73 0.63 5.66 -7.92
C PRO A 73 1.13 7.11 -7.92
N ILE A 74 1.53 7.65 -9.08
CA ILE A 74 1.95 9.05 -9.19
C ILE A 74 0.76 10.00 -8.98
N GLU A 75 -0.37 9.68 -9.58
CA GLU A 75 -1.62 10.43 -9.40
C GLU A 75 -2.09 10.43 -7.94
N ALA A 76 -2.00 9.28 -7.27
CA ALA A 76 -2.32 9.17 -5.84
C ALA A 76 -1.42 10.09 -4.99
N ALA A 77 -0.13 10.17 -5.29
CA ALA A 77 0.79 11.07 -4.59
C ALA A 77 0.44 12.55 -4.82
N TYR A 78 0.10 12.94 -6.06
CA TYR A 78 -0.36 14.30 -6.34
C TYR A 78 -1.69 14.62 -5.68
N PHE A 79 -2.62 13.66 -5.63
CA PHE A 79 -3.87 13.83 -4.91
C PHE A 79 -3.60 14.11 -3.42
N ALA A 80 -2.75 13.29 -2.77
CA ALA A 80 -2.37 13.49 -1.37
C ALA A 80 -1.80 14.90 -1.16
N LYS A 81 -0.87 15.33 -2.00
CA LYS A 81 -0.28 16.67 -1.95
C LYS A 81 -1.33 17.77 -2.08
N LYS A 82 -2.27 17.63 -3.03
CA LYS A 82 -3.36 18.60 -3.25
C LYS A 82 -4.24 18.81 -2.01
N ILE A 83 -4.56 17.71 -1.30
CA ILE A 83 -5.40 17.78 -0.08
C ILE A 83 -4.59 17.94 1.21
N LYS A 84 -3.26 18.14 1.11
CA LYS A 84 -2.32 18.25 2.24
C LYS A 84 -2.31 17.00 3.15
N CYS A 85 -2.59 15.82 2.59
CA CYS A 85 -2.42 14.53 3.24
C CYS A 85 -0.96 14.11 3.15
N LYS A 86 -0.37 13.64 4.24
CA LYS A 86 0.99 13.10 4.21
C LYS A 86 1.04 11.82 3.40
N SER A 87 2.13 11.63 2.66
CA SER A 87 2.30 10.48 1.79
C SER A 87 3.62 9.77 2.00
N VAL A 88 3.57 8.44 2.05
CA VAL A 88 4.73 7.55 2.12
C VAL A 88 4.74 6.68 0.86
N GLY A 89 5.78 6.79 0.07
CA GLY A 89 5.96 5.96 -1.13
C GLY A 89 6.99 4.87 -0.88
N ILE A 90 6.68 3.64 -1.26
CA ILE A 90 7.61 2.51 -1.21
C ILE A 90 7.81 2.02 -2.64
N SER A 91 9.03 2.19 -3.17
CA SER A 91 9.36 1.78 -4.53
C SER A 91 10.87 1.61 -4.71
N SER A 92 11.29 1.07 -5.85
CA SER A 92 12.70 0.93 -6.20
C SER A 92 13.19 2.13 -7.00
N LYS A 93 14.14 2.89 -6.48
CA LYS A 93 14.79 3.98 -7.20
C LYS A 93 15.58 3.50 -8.42
N GLN A 94 16.26 2.37 -8.32
CA GLN A 94 17.00 1.83 -9.45
C GLN A 94 16.08 1.36 -10.59
N TYR A 95 14.92 0.80 -10.26
CA TYR A 95 13.95 0.40 -11.27
C TYR A 95 13.25 1.61 -11.91
N SER A 96 12.89 2.61 -11.12
CA SER A 96 12.20 3.81 -11.63
C SER A 96 13.00 4.57 -12.68
N LYS A 97 14.35 4.58 -12.56
CA LYS A 97 15.22 5.26 -13.52
C LYS A 97 15.15 4.71 -14.94
N ILE A 98 14.89 3.40 -15.10
CA ILE A 98 14.87 2.73 -16.40
C ILE A 98 13.47 2.36 -16.88
N ALA A 99 12.47 2.40 -16.00
CA ALA A 99 11.08 2.09 -16.34
C ALA A 99 10.46 3.22 -17.19
N LYS A 100 9.58 2.83 -18.12
CA LYS A 100 8.83 3.79 -18.94
C LYS A 100 7.90 4.61 -18.04
N LYS A 101 8.13 5.90 -17.94
CA LYS A 101 7.35 6.81 -17.11
C LYS A 101 5.96 7.07 -17.68
N SER A 102 4.99 7.33 -16.79
CA SER A 102 3.66 7.82 -17.12
C SER A 102 3.73 9.22 -17.76
N LYS A 103 2.59 9.77 -18.12
CA LYS A 103 2.50 11.14 -18.67
C LYS A 103 2.98 12.23 -17.70
N TYR A 104 3.01 11.97 -16.40
CA TYR A 104 3.59 12.88 -15.43
C TYR A 104 5.11 13.04 -15.56
N LYS A 105 5.80 12.11 -16.24
CA LYS A 105 7.27 12.08 -16.39
C LYS A 105 8.03 12.17 -15.05
N LYS A 106 7.38 11.72 -13.97
CA LYS A 106 7.88 11.76 -12.60
C LYS A 106 8.09 10.35 -12.04
N GLU A 107 8.90 10.27 -11.03
CA GLU A 107 9.13 9.09 -10.20
C GLU A 107 8.46 9.31 -8.83
N LEU A 108 7.97 8.24 -8.19
CA LEU A 108 7.20 8.36 -6.95
C LEU A 108 7.99 9.12 -5.87
N PHE A 109 9.28 8.82 -5.73
CA PHE A 109 10.13 9.46 -4.71
C PHE A 109 10.30 10.98 -4.90
N GLU A 110 10.01 11.52 -6.09
CA GLU A 110 10.05 12.97 -6.33
C GLU A 110 8.76 13.67 -5.86
N VAL A 111 7.68 12.93 -5.61
CA VAL A 111 6.34 13.48 -5.38
C VAL A 111 5.87 13.31 -3.95
N VAL A 112 6.16 12.17 -3.32
CA VAL A 112 5.75 11.86 -1.94
C VAL A 112 6.51 12.67 -0.88
N ASP A 113 5.93 12.80 0.32
CA ASP A 113 6.61 13.45 1.45
C ASP A 113 7.77 12.59 1.99
N PHE A 114 7.57 11.28 2.06
CA PHE A 114 8.55 10.31 2.54
C PHE A 114 8.69 9.17 1.54
N HIS A 115 9.92 8.76 1.27
CA HIS A 115 10.18 7.64 0.37
C HIS A 115 11.06 6.60 1.03
N ILE A 116 10.64 5.34 0.92
CA ILE A 116 11.43 4.18 1.33
C ILE A 116 11.83 3.43 0.05
N ASP A 117 13.13 3.35 -0.20
CA ASP A 117 13.67 2.56 -1.29
C ASP A 117 13.69 1.09 -0.87
N ASN A 118 13.00 0.24 -1.62
CA ASN A 118 13.00 -1.19 -1.36
C ASN A 118 14.21 -1.91 -2.01
N TYR A 119 15.04 -1.19 -2.75
CA TYR A 119 16.21 -1.72 -3.47
C TYR A 119 15.90 -2.86 -4.43
N GLY A 120 14.63 -2.99 -4.85
CA GLY A 120 14.20 -4.05 -5.77
C GLY A 120 14.89 -3.96 -7.14
N PRO A 121 15.22 -5.09 -7.75
CA PRO A 121 15.86 -5.09 -9.07
C PRO A 121 14.91 -4.58 -10.15
N ALA A 122 15.47 -4.07 -11.22
CA ALA A 122 14.71 -3.72 -12.41
C ALA A 122 13.96 -4.94 -12.98
N GLY A 123 12.66 -4.80 -13.22
CA GLY A 123 11.79 -5.89 -13.65
C GLY A 123 11.29 -6.78 -12.52
N ASP A 124 11.59 -6.46 -11.25
CA ASP A 124 11.10 -7.13 -10.03
C ASP A 124 11.62 -8.54 -9.76
N ALA A 125 11.91 -9.34 -10.78
CA ALA A 125 12.33 -10.73 -10.62
C ALA A 125 13.84 -10.85 -10.33
N LEU A 126 14.19 -11.69 -9.35
CA LEU A 126 15.55 -11.81 -8.80
C LEU A 126 16.43 -12.82 -9.54
N ILE A 127 15.89 -14.01 -9.81
CA ILE A 127 16.68 -15.18 -10.21
C ILE A 127 16.64 -15.34 -11.73
N GLU A 128 17.80 -15.21 -12.37
CA GLU A 128 17.94 -15.46 -13.80
C GLU A 128 17.97 -16.95 -14.08
N ILE A 129 17.07 -17.42 -14.95
CA ILE A 129 16.99 -18.82 -15.39
C ILE A 129 17.59 -18.97 -16.78
N LYS A 130 17.25 -18.05 -17.68
CA LYS A 130 17.80 -17.98 -19.03
C LYS A 130 17.99 -16.51 -19.39
N LYS A 131 19.12 -16.16 -19.94
CA LYS A 131 19.62 -14.87 -20.43
C LYS A 131 18.74 -13.61 -20.22
N LYS A 132 17.45 -13.62 -20.37
CA LYS A 132 16.52 -12.50 -20.15
C LYS A 132 15.26 -12.88 -19.34
N TYR A 133 15.16 -14.14 -18.94
CA TYR A 133 14.02 -14.64 -18.19
C TYR A 133 14.39 -14.81 -16.73
N LYS A 134 13.66 -14.12 -15.88
CA LYS A 134 13.85 -14.14 -14.43
C LYS A 134 12.56 -14.58 -13.72
N VAL A 135 12.72 -15.15 -12.55
CA VAL A 135 11.64 -15.58 -11.64
C VAL A 135 11.86 -15.04 -10.23
N ALA A 136 10.99 -15.37 -9.29
CA ALA A 136 11.03 -14.92 -7.91
C ALA A 136 10.85 -13.39 -7.78
N PRO A 137 9.60 -12.88 -7.87
CA PRO A 137 9.31 -11.47 -7.69
C PRO A 137 9.65 -11.02 -6.27
N PHE A 138 10.33 -9.88 -6.16
CA PHE A 138 10.90 -9.36 -4.91
C PHE A 138 9.92 -8.43 -4.16
N SER A 139 9.15 -7.63 -4.89
CA SER A 139 8.43 -6.48 -4.34
C SER A 139 7.40 -6.82 -3.26
N THR A 140 6.73 -7.97 -3.37
CA THR A 140 5.75 -8.41 -2.37
C THR A 140 6.44 -8.79 -1.05
N ILE A 141 7.56 -9.51 -1.13
CA ILE A 141 8.31 -9.93 0.06
C ILE A 141 8.91 -8.72 0.77
N SER A 142 9.63 -7.86 0.03
CA SER A 142 10.22 -6.65 0.59
C SER A 142 9.17 -5.67 1.11
N GLY A 143 8.06 -5.51 0.39
CA GLY A 143 6.95 -4.66 0.80
C GLY A 143 6.30 -5.11 2.10
N SER A 144 6.05 -6.42 2.26
CA SER A 144 5.53 -7.00 3.50
C SER A 144 6.51 -6.81 4.66
N PHE A 145 7.81 -7.03 4.42
CA PHE A 145 8.85 -6.79 5.43
C PHE A 145 8.87 -5.31 5.88
N ILE A 146 8.91 -4.37 4.92
CA ILE A 146 8.93 -2.93 5.22
C ILE A 146 7.67 -2.51 5.98
N LEU A 147 6.49 -2.97 5.53
CA LEU A 147 5.22 -2.67 6.19
C LEU A 147 5.23 -3.15 7.64
N ASN A 148 5.57 -4.41 7.88
CA ASN A 148 5.59 -4.98 9.23
C ASN A 148 6.66 -4.34 10.12
N ALA A 149 7.81 -3.93 9.58
CA ALA A 149 8.81 -3.17 10.31
C ALA A 149 8.25 -1.80 10.77
N ILE A 150 7.57 -1.07 9.88
CA ILE A 150 6.90 0.19 10.23
C ILE A 150 5.82 -0.05 11.30
N LEU A 151 4.98 -1.07 11.12
CA LEU A 151 3.91 -1.37 12.07
C LEU A 151 4.44 -1.80 13.43
N SER A 152 5.59 -2.46 13.50
CA SER A 152 6.25 -2.81 14.77
C SER A 152 6.67 -1.56 15.54
N GLU A 153 7.23 -0.55 14.87
CA GLU A 153 7.56 0.74 15.50
C GLU A 153 6.30 1.51 15.92
N VAL A 154 5.26 1.50 15.08
CA VAL A 154 3.95 2.09 15.43
C VAL A 154 3.37 1.42 16.68
N ALA A 155 3.48 0.09 16.81
CA ALA A 155 3.01 -0.63 17.98
C ALA A 155 3.75 -0.22 19.26
N GLN A 156 5.08 0.00 19.18
CA GLN A 156 5.84 0.50 20.31
C GLN A 156 5.39 1.91 20.75
N LEU A 157 5.08 2.77 19.78
CA LEU A 157 4.57 4.12 20.08
C LEU A 157 3.17 4.07 20.71
N ALA A 158 2.33 3.13 20.26
CA ALA A 158 0.93 2.97 20.70
C ALA A 158 0.78 2.03 21.92
N LYS A 159 1.88 1.58 22.54
CA LYS A 159 1.85 0.55 23.62
C LYS A 159 0.95 0.88 24.82
N ASN A 160 0.71 2.16 25.06
CA ASN A 160 -0.12 2.64 26.17
C ASN A 160 -1.55 3.01 25.74
N ASP A 161 -1.92 2.81 24.46
CA ASP A 161 -3.26 3.10 23.97
C ASP A 161 -4.27 2.06 24.49
N ASP A 162 -5.48 2.50 24.82
CA ASP A 162 -6.60 1.63 25.17
C ASP A 162 -7.84 1.97 24.32
N PRO A 163 -8.38 1.04 23.54
CA PRO A 163 -7.80 -0.28 23.24
C PRO A 163 -6.52 -0.15 22.40
N PHE A 164 -5.56 -1.06 22.64
CA PHE A 164 -4.35 -1.20 21.83
C PHE A 164 -4.72 -1.44 20.36
N PRO A 165 -4.22 -0.63 19.39
CA PRO A 165 -4.82 -0.54 18.08
C PRO A 165 -4.42 -1.64 17.09
N PHE A 166 -4.02 -2.82 17.58
CA PHE A 166 -3.66 -3.98 16.76
C PHE A 166 -4.58 -5.16 17.04
N TYR A 167 -4.98 -5.85 15.98
CA TYR A 167 -5.83 -7.03 16.07
C TYR A 167 -5.10 -8.23 16.68
N ILE A 168 -5.81 -9.00 17.49
CA ILE A 168 -5.37 -10.26 18.03
C ILE A 168 -5.91 -11.40 17.16
N SER A 169 -5.15 -12.49 17.02
CA SER A 169 -5.65 -13.69 16.35
C SER A 169 -6.96 -14.17 16.94
N GLY A 170 -7.98 -14.41 16.12
CA GLY A 170 -9.28 -14.91 16.54
C GLY A 170 -9.24 -16.24 17.30
N ASN A 171 -8.14 -16.98 17.19
CA ASN A 171 -7.93 -18.24 17.92
C ASN A 171 -7.38 -18.04 19.34
N MET A 172 -7.11 -16.80 19.74
CA MET A 172 -6.60 -16.49 21.07
C MET A 172 -7.74 -16.12 22.04
N PRO A 173 -7.59 -16.46 23.34
CA PRO A 173 -8.56 -16.03 24.36
C PRO A 173 -8.76 -14.51 24.35
N ASN A 174 -9.99 -14.05 24.58
CA ASN A 174 -10.38 -12.64 24.64
C ASN A 174 -10.21 -11.83 23.34
N ALA A 175 -9.82 -12.48 22.22
CA ALA A 175 -9.61 -11.80 20.94
C ALA A 175 -10.89 -11.16 20.39
N GLU A 176 -12.04 -11.82 20.54
CA GLU A 176 -13.31 -11.36 20.00
C GLU A 176 -13.72 -10.00 20.60
N GLU A 177 -13.70 -9.87 21.92
CA GLU A 177 -14.07 -8.63 22.61
C GLU A 177 -13.15 -7.48 22.19
N HIS A 178 -11.83 -7.70 22.18
CA HIS A 178 -10.85 -6.71 21.80
C HIS A 178 -11.02 -6.29 20.33
N ASN A 179 -11.10 -7.25 19.42
CA ASN A 179 -11.24 -6.98 17.99
C ASN A 179 -12.55 -6.26 17.66
N LEU A 180 -13.66 -6.62 18.29
CA LEU A 180 -14.93 -5.93 18.13
C LEU A 180 -14.89 -4.47 18.59
N LYS A 181 -14.18 -4.16 19.68
CA LYS A 181 -13.95 -2.77 20.12
C LYS A 181 -13.23 -1.96 19.05
N LEU A 182 -12.17 -2.53 18.46
CA LEU A 182 -11.43 -1.88 17.37
C LEU A 182 -12.30 -1.69 16.13
N MET A 183 -13.01 -2.72 15.70
CA MET A 183 -13.91 -2.63 14.55
C MET A 183 -14.95 -1.51 14.73
N LYS A 184 -15.61 -1.45 15.88
CA LYS A 184 -16.56 -0.38 16.20
C LYS A 184 -15.93 1.02 16.14
N LYS A 185 -14.71 1.17 16.65
CA LYS A 185 -13.96 2.44 16.66
C LYS A 185 -13.67 2.93 15.24
N TYR A 186 -13.28 2.04 14.33
CA TYR A 186 -12.80 2.42 12.99
C TYR A 186 -13.82 2.23 11.84
N LYS A 187 -14.94 1.54 12.08
CA LYS A 187 -15.98 1.24 11.07
C LYS A 187 -16.43 2.44 10.22
N LYS A 188 -16.56 3.63 10.82
CA LYS A 188 -16.98 4.83 10.07
C LYS A 188 -15.99 5.28 9.01
N ARG A 189 -14.73 4.87 9.11
CA ARG A 189 -13.64 5.26 8.22
C ARG A 189 -13.14 4.13 7.36
N ASN A 190 -13.52 2.90 7.68
CA ASN A 190 -13.08 1.71 6.97
C ASN A 190 -14.32 0.90 6.52
N PRO A 191 -14.65 0.91 5.21
CA PRO A 191 -15.81 0.19 4.69
C PRO A 191 -15.64 -1.33 4.64
N HIS A 192 -14.45 -1.84 5.02
CA HIS A 192 -14.11 -3.26 4.96
C HIS A 192 -14.29 -3.98 6.32
N ILE A 193 -14.80 -3.28 7.35
CA ILE A 193 -15.07 -3.83 8.69
C ILE A 193 -16.46 -3.50 9.19
#